data_5db0f823c8d254e52b2c125695ecdbdf
#
_entry.id   5db0f823c8d254e52b2c125695ecdbdf
#
_cell.length_a   1.000
_cell.length_b   1.000
_cell.length_c   1.000
_cell.angle_alpha   90.00
_cell.angle_beta   90.00
_cell.angle_gamma   90.00
#
_symmetry.space_group_name_H-M   'P 1'
#
loop_
_entity.id
_entity.type
_entity.pdbx_description
1 polymer ?
#
loop_
_entity_poly.entity_id
_entity_poly.type
_entity_poly.pdbx_seq_one_letter_code
_entity_poly.pdbx_strand_id
1 'polypeptide(L)'
;MKKIIQTLILCLGLSMVSCGSPQGQNKSEEVKSDFNPEAKLDSMGIVLPQPSAPVANFVNSVQVGNLLFLSGNGPLKQDGKFITGKVGSDLTIEEGYEAARLTGINQIAILKSALGDLSRVKRIIRAAGMVNATPDFKQHPAVVNGFSDLMVAVFGERGKHTRAAVGMVSLPFNIAVEIDMIVEIE
;
A
#
# COMPACT_ATOMS: atom_id res chain seq x y z
N MET A 1 86.65 -4.72 -39.52
CA MET A 1 87.28 -4.87 -38.18
C MET A 1 86.28 -4.93 -37.11
N LYS A 2 86.40 -5.93 -36.22
CA LYS A 2 85.72 -6.10 -34.89
C LYS A 2 84.24 -6.51 -34.91
N LYS A 3 83.94 -7.61 -34.48
CA LYS A 3 84.17 -8.72 -33.55
C LYS A 3 82.75 -9.17 -33.06
N ILE A 4 82.54 -10.38 -33.38
CA ILE A 4 81.40 -11.20 -32.92
C ILE A 4 81.50 -11.40 -31.42
N ILE A 5 80.44 -11.24 -30.66
CA ILE A 5 80.23 -11.90 -29.38
C ILE A 5 78.81 -12.52 -29.38
N GLN A 6 78.81 -13.82 -29.49
CA GLN A 6 77.64 -14.69 -29.18
C GLN A 6 77.42 -14.72 -27.67
N THR A 7 76.27 -14.42 -27.26
CA THR A 7 75.86 -14.76 -25.89
C THR A 7 74.62 -15.70 -25.94
N LEU A 8 74.91 -16.89 -25.50
CA LEU A 8 73.96 -18.00 -25.30
C LEU A 8 72.99 -17.63 -24.18
N ILE A 9 71.74 -17.54 -24.48
CA ILE A 9 70.67 -17.40 -23.43
C ILE A 9 69.93 -18.69 -23.34
N LEU A 10 70.07 -19.30 -22.17
CA LEU A 10 69.47 -20.50 -21.69
C LEU A 10 67.95 -20.29 -21.48
N CYS A 11 67.10 -21.01 -22.25
CA CYS A 11 65.66 -20.99 -22.03
C CYS A 11 65.30 -21.79 -20.77
N LEU A 12 64.95 -21.10 -19.71
CA LEU A 12 64.31 -21.67 -18.55
C LEU A 12 62.81 -21.67 -18.77
N GLY A 13 62.19 -22.85 -18.99
CA GLY A 13 60.76 -23.01 -19.13
C GLY A 13 60.08 -22.82 -17.79
N LEU A 14 59.28 -21.76 -17.70
CA LEU A 14 58.39 -21.51 -16.56
C LEU A 14 57.00 -22.04 -16.91
N SER A 15 56.66 -23.20 -16.36
CA SER A 15 55.31 -23.77 -16.46
C SER A 15 54.33 -22.97 -15.62
N MET A 16 53.51 -22.15 -16.26
CA MET A 16 52.38 -21.47 -15.62
C MET A 16 51.28 -22.51 -15.32
N VAL A 17 51.16 -22.91 -14.06
CA VAL A 17 49.98 -23.60 -13.55
C VAL A 17 48.86 -22.58 -13.45
N SER A 18 47.92 -22.68 -14.40
CA SER A 18 46.67 -21.90 -14.34
C SER A 18 45.77 -22.51 -13.26
N CYS A 19 45.73 -21.91 -12.08
CA CYS A 19 44.71 -22.15 -11.08
C CYS A 19 43.39 -21.56 -11.59
N GLY A 20 42.56 -22.39 -12.21
CA GLY A 20 41.18 -22.06 -12.51
C GLY A 20 40.40 -21.98 -11.19
N SER A 21 40.09 -20.77 -10.74
CA SER A 21 39.11 -20.56 -9.68
C SER A 21 37.73 -20.95 -10.20
N PRO A 22 36.95 -21.78 -9.47
CA PRO A 22 35.55 -22.03 -9.83
C PRO A 22 34.80 -20.72 -9.61
N GLN A 23 34.38 -20.07 -10.70
CA GLN A 23 33.35 -19.04 -10.63
C GLN A 23 32.06 -19.68 -10.13
N GLY A 24 31.84 -19.60 -8.82
CA GLY A 24 30.53 -19.83 -8.25
C GLY A 24 29.57 -18.83 -8.86
N GLN A 25 28.73 -19.29 -9.78
CA GLN A 25 27.55 -18.57 -10.19
C GLN A 25 26.66 -18.43 -8.95
N ASN A 26 26.80 -17.31 -8.27
CA ASN A 26 25.84 -16.84 -7.29
C ASN A 26 24.55 -16.53 -8.07
N LYS A 27 23.75 -17.56 -8.32
CA LYS A 27 22.38 -17.43 -8.72
C LYS A 27 21.69 -16.79 -7.52
N SER A 28 21.57 -15.45 -7.55
CA SER A 28 20.66 -14.77 -6.63
C SER A 28 19.29 -15.36 -6.89
N GLU A 29 18.87 -16.28 -6.03
CA GLU A 29 17.47 -16.63 -5.92
C GLU A 29 16.76 -15.33 -5.61
N GLU A 30 16.02 -14.81 -6.58
CA GLU A 30 14.99 -13.81 -6.33
C GLU A 30 14.06 -14.44 -5.29
N VAL A 31 14.22 -14.04 -4.04
CA VAL A 31 13.23 -14.29 -3.01
C VAL A 31 11.99 -13.57 -3.50
N LYS A 32 11.10 -14.31 -4.18
CA LYS A 32 9.75 -13.83 -4.47
C LYS A 32 9.21 -13.39 -3.12
N SER A 33 9.04 -12.09 -2.94
CA SER A 33 8.46 -11.55 -1.73
C SER A 33 7.08 -12.21 -1.59
N ASP A 34 6.80 -12.79 -0.42
CA ASP A 34 5.48 -13.35 -0.06
C ASP A 34 4.38 -12.27 0.00
N PHE A 35 4.62 -11.12 -0.62
CA PHE A 35 3.71 -10.01 -0.68
C PHE A 35 2.59 -10.29 -1.68
N ASN A 36 1.48 -10.75 -1.15
CA ASN A 36 0.27 -11.05 -1.92
C ASN A 36 -0.96 -10.50 -1.17
N PRO A 37 -1.32 -9.23 -1.42
CA PRO A 37 -2.47 -8.59 -0.76
C PRO A 37 -3.79 -9.29 -1.06
N GLU A 38 -3.99 -9.83 -2.26
CA GLU A 38 -5.19 -10.57 -2.63
C GLU A 38 -5.34 -11.84 -1.79
N ALA A 39 -4.30 -12.65 -1.70
CA ALA A 39 -4.33 -13.84 -0.84
C ALA A 39 -4.55 -13.48 0.63
N LYS A 40 -4.06 -12.30 1.06
CA LYS A 40 -4.30 -11.82 2.43
C LYS A 40 -5.76 -11.44 2.63
N LEU A 41 -6.38 -10.75 1.68
CA LEU A 41 -7.83 -10.46 1.71
C LEU A 41 -8.65 -11.75 1.78
N ASP A 42 -8.34 -12.73 0.95
CA ASP A 42 -9.00 -14.03 0.93
C ASP A 42 -8.88 -14.74 2.28
N SER A 43 -7.69 -14.74 2.89
CA SER A 43 -7.46 -15.34 4.21
C SER A 43 -8.22 -14.66 5.35
N MET A 44 -8.60 -13.39 5.15
CA MET A 44 -9.41 -12.60 6.07
C MET A 44 -10.92 -12.71 5.77
N GLY A 45 -11.31 -13.45 4.73
CA GLY A 45 -12.69 -13.57 4.28
C GLY A 45 -13.25 -12.26 3.70
N ILE A 46 -12.39 -11.36 3.21
CA ILE A 46 -12.79 -10.07 2.67
C ILE A 46 -13.00 -10.19 1.16
N VAL A 47 -14.26 -10.04 0.74
CA VAL A 47 -14.64 -9.92 -0.66
C VAL A 47 -14.73 -8.43 -1.01
N LEU A 48 -13.92 -7.99 -1.96
CA LEU A 48 -13.94 -6.59 -2.40
C LEU A 48 -15.22 -6.30 -3.20
N PRO A 49 -15.97 -5.23 -2.88
CA PRO A 49 -17.11 -4.82 -3.67
C PRO A 49 -16.67 -4.23 -5.02
N GLN A 50 -17.59 -4.11 -5.95
CA GLN A 50 -17.38 -3.26 -7.12
C GLN A 50 -17.38 -1.80 -6.68
N PRO A 51 -16.37 -0.99 -7.07
CA PRO A 51 -16.36 0.42 -6.75
C PRO A 51 -17.58 1.13 -7.33
N SER A 52 -18.20 1.99 -6.53
CA SER A 52 -19.30 2.84 -7.03
C SER A 52 -18.80 3.83 -8.06
N ALA A 53 -19.62 4.12 -9.07
CA ALA A 53 -19.37 5.24 -9.95
C ALA A 53 -19.44 6.56 -9.16
N PRO A 54 -18.62 7.56 -9.49
CA PRO A 54 -18.74 8.90 -8.91
C PRO A 54 -20.13 9.49 -9.17
N VAL A 55 -20.68 10.15 -8.14
CA VAL A 55 -22.03 10.75 -8.22
C VAL A 55 -22.01 12.19 -8.77
N ALA A 56 -20.84 12.72 -9.11
CA ALA A 56 -20.65 14.09 -9.62
C ALA A 56 -19.43 14.15 -10.56
N ASN A 57 -19.00 15.37 -10.94
CA ASN A 57 -17.86 15.59 -11.84
C ASN A 57 -16.50 15.41 -11.10
N PHE A 58 -16.23 14.21 -10.67
CA PHE A 58 -14.94 13.78 -10.14
C PHE A 58 -14.68 12.32 -10.53
N VAL A 59 -13.48 11.80 -10.21
CA VAL A 59 -13.09 10.41 -10.46
C VAL A 59 -12.66 9.75 -9.16
N ASN A 60 -12.71 8.42 -9.09
CA ASN A 60 -12.32 7.68 -7.89
C ASN A 60 -10.81 7.76 -7.62
N SER A 61 -10.00 7.94 -8.66
CA SER A 61 -8.56 8.11 -8.51
C SER A 61 -7.94 8.88 -9.68
N VAL A 62 -6.79 9.52 -9.40
CA VAL A 62 -5.94 10.19 -10.39
C VAL A 62 -4.51 9.74 -10.18
N GLN A 63 -3.85 9.31 -11.27
CA GLN A 63 -2.43 8.95 -11.24
C GLN A 63 -1.56 10.13 -11.70
N VAL A 64 -0.49 10.40 -10.95
CA VAL A 64 0.55 11.38 -11.29
C VAL A 64 1.90 10.72 -11.09
N GLY A 65 2.58 10.37 -12.16
CA GLY A 65 3.82 9.57 -12.07
C GLY A 65 3.55 8.22 -11.42
N ASN A 66 4.26 7.93 -10.33
CA ASN A 66 4.08 6.72 -9.53
C ASN A 66 3.18 6.93 -8.30
N LEU A 67 2.47 8.05 -8.22
CA LEU A 67 1.50 8.32 -7.16
C LEU A 67 0.07 8.20 -7.67
N LEU A 68 -0.75 7.47 -6.91
CA LEU A 68 -2.18 7.36 -7.13
C LEU A 68 -2.90 8.07 -5.97
N PHE A 69 -3.67 9.09 -6.33
CA PHE A 69 -4.51 9.85 -5.41
C PHE A 69 -5.92 9.29 -5.48
N LEU A 70 -6.45 8.85 -4.35
CA LEU A 70 -7.82 8.35 -4.25
C LEU A 70 -8.71 9.40 -3.60
N SER A 71 -9.89 9.58 -4.17
CA SER A 71 -10.92 10.47 -3.62
C SER A 71 -11.41 9.99 -2.26
N GLY A 72 -11.96 10.90 -1.45
CA GLY A 72 -12.65 10.57 -0.22
C GLY A 72 -13.77 9.56 -0.46
N ASN A 73 -13.82 8.54 0.39
CA ASN A 73 -14.83 7.49 0.33
C ASN A 73 -15.41 7.25 1.71
N GLY A 74 -16.66 6.78 1.75
CA GLY A 74 -17.39 6.46 2.97
C GLY A 74 -17.59 4.97 3.18
N PRO A 75 -18.21 4.58 4.33
CA PRO A 75 -18.48 3.19 4.69
C PRO A 75 -19.72 2.65 3.97
N LEU A 76 -19.61 2.42 2.66
CA LEU A 76 -20.67 1.85 1.83
C LEU A 76 -20.75 0.34 2.03
N LYS A 77 -21.92 -0.13 2.45
CA LYS A 77 -22.22 -1.56 2.61
C LYS A 77 -22.60 -2.21 1.29
N GLN A 78 -22.57 -3.53 1.23
CA GLN A 78 -22.97 -4.30 0.04
C GLN A 78 -24.43 -4.12 -0.37
N ASP A 79 -25.30 -3.73 0.56
CA ASP A 79 -26.72 -3.41 0.29
C ASP A 79 -26.91 -2.00 -0.32
N GLY A 80 -25.84 -1.28 -0.60
CA GLY A 80 -25.85 0.07 -1.17
C GLY A 80 -26.12 1.17 -0.15
N LYS A 81 -26.20 0.87 1.16
CA LYS A 81 -26.42 1.86 2.21
C LYS A 81 -25.11 2.20 2.93
N PHE A 82 -24.97 3.45 3.30
CA PHE A 82 -23.86 3.88 4.15
C PHE A 82 -24.10 3.56 5.63
N ILE A 83 -23.03 3.39 6.38
CA ILE A 83 -23.07 3.57 7.84
C ILE A 83 -23.11 5.07 8.11
N THR A 84 -24.15 5.54 8.75
CA THR A 84 -24.43 6.97 8.98
C THR A 84 -24.56 7.28 10.46
N GLY A 85 -24.37 8.53 10.83
CA GLY A 85 -24.51 9.03 12.21
C GLY A 85 -23.23 9.65 12.74
N LYS A 86 -23.37 10.32 13.90
CA LYS A 86 -22.26 10.96 14.61
C LYS A 86 -21.67 9.99 15.64
N VAL A 87 -20.36 9.83 15.61
CA VAL A 87 -19.65 9.13 16.69
C VAL A 87 -19.68 10.01 17.95
N GLY A 88 -20.05 9.38 19.06
CA GLY A 88 -20.27 10.06 20.35
C GLY A 88 -21.72 10.37 20.67
N SER A 89 -22.66 10.22 19.70
CA SER A 89 -24.11 10.28 19.97
C SER A 89 -24.86 9.11 19.33
N ASP A 90 -24.77 8.99 18.01
CA ASP A 90 -25.52 7.98 17.24
C ASP A 90 -24.76 6.66 17.14
N LEU A 91 -23.43 6.74 17.20
CA LEU A 91 -22.49 5.62 17.06
C LEU A 91 -21.48 5.61 18.20
N THR A 92 -21.13 4.42 18.66
CA THR A 92 -20.00 4.17 19.55
C THR A 92 -18.65 4.33 18.83
N ILE A 93 -17.54 4.28 19.58
CA ILE A 93 -16.18 4.28 18.99
C ILE A 93 -15.98 3.01 18.16
N GLU A 94 -16.45 1.87 18.65
CA GLU A 94 -16.32 0.57 18.01
C GLU A 94 -17.10 0.54 16.68
N GLU A 95 -18.31 1.08 16.65
CA GLU A 95 -19.09 1.21 15.43
C GLU A 95 -18.43 2.19 14.43
N GLY A 96 -17.83 3.26 14.94
CA GLY A 96 -17.00 4.17 14.14
C GLY A 96 -15.75 3.49 13.57
N TYR A 97 -15.07 2.65 14.37
CA TYR A 97 -13.93 1.84 13.93
C TYR A 97 -14.32 0.88 12.79
N GLU A 98 -15.45 0.18 12.94
CA GLU A 98 -15.95 -0.72 11.88
C GLU A 98 -16.38 0.06 10.62
N ALA A 99 -16.93 1.26 10.77
CA ALA A 99 -17.19 2.15 9.64
C ALA A 99 -15.89 2.55 8.91
N ALA A 100 -14.84 2.92 9.64
CA ALA A 100 -13.53 3.23 9.06
C ALA A 100 -12.89 2.01 8.40
N ARG A 101 -13.03 0.81 8.99
CA ARG A 101 -12.58 -0.45 8.39
C ARG A 101 -13.30 -0.75 7.08
N LEU A 102 -14.62 -0.60 7.04
CA LEU A 102 -15.40 -0.78 5.82
C LEU A 102 -15.02 0.24 4.74
N THR A 103 -14.77 1.50 5.12
CA THR A 103 -14.23 2.50 4.21
C THR A 103 -12.89 2.07 3.62
N GLY A 104 -12.03 1.44 4.42
CA GLY A 104 -10.77 0.86 3.95
C GLY A 104 -10.98 -0.25 2.91
N ILE A 105 -11.96 -1.13 3.10
CA ILE A 105 -12.32 -2.17 2.12
C ILE A 105 -12.75 -1.52 0.80
N ASN A 106 -13.58 -0.47 0.85
CA ASN A 106 -14.02 0.26 -0.34
C ASN A 106 -12.85 0.94 -1.06
N GLN A 107 -11.89 1.51 -0.31
CA GLN A 107 -10.67 2.10 -0.89
C GLN A 107 -9.77 1.04 -1.55
N ILE A 108 -9.62 -0.14 -0.94
CA ILE A 108 -8.88 -1.26 -1.55
C ILE A 108 -9.57 -1.73 -2.85
N ALA A 109 -10.90 -1.73 -2.89
CA ALA A 109 -11.65 -2.05 -4.10
C ALA A 109 -11.36 -1.06 -5.24
N ILE A 110 -11.29 0.25 -4.93
CA ILE A 110 -10.89 1.29 -5.89
C ILE A 110 -9.45 1.07 -6.36
N LEU A 111 -8.50 0.77 -5.44
CA LEU A 111 -7.12 0.42 -5.82
C LEU A 111 -7.08 -0.77 -6.77
N LYS A 112 -7.79 -1.84 -6.45
CA LYS A 112 -7.86 -3.05 -7.31
C LYS A 112 -8.40 -2.72 -8.69
N SER A 113 -9.45 -1.90 -8.76
CA SER A 113 -10.04 -1.46 -10.03
C SER A 113 -9.08 -0.60 -10.86
N ALA A 114 -8.32 0.29 -10.21
CA ALA A 114 -7.38 1.18 -10.88
C ALA A 114 -6.10 0.47 -11.32
N LEU A 115 -5.60 -0.49 -10.54
CA LEU A 115 -4.32 -1.13 -10.76
C LEU A 115 -4.41 -2.48 -11.49
N GLY A 116 -5.54 -3.15 -11.41
CA GLY A 116 -5.72 -4.54 -11.86
C GLY A 116 -5.09 -5.57 -10.90
N ASP A 117 -3.98 -5.22 -10.24
CA ASP A 117 -3.22 -6.07 -9.32
C ASP A 117 -2.76 -5.26 -8.11
N LEU A 118 -3.13 -5.68 -6.89
CA LEU A 118 -2.75 -5.00 -5.65
C LEU A 118 -1.27 -5.20 -5.29
N SER A 119 -0.59 -6.17 -5.88
CA SER A 119 0.85 -6.35 -5.69
C SER A 119 1.67 -5.15 -6.21
N ARG A 120 1.10 -4.34 -7.11
CA ARG A 120 1.66 -3.07 -7.60
C ARG A 120 1.67 -1.95 -6.56
N VAL A 121 1.03 -2.14 -5.41
CA VAL A 121 1.13 -1.19 -4.30
C VAL A 121 2.52 -1.28 -3.68
N LYS A 122 3.31 -0.23 -3.87
CA LYS A 122 4.65 -0.11 -3.29
C LYS A 122 4.58 0.37 -1.84
N ARG A 123 3.70 1.34 -1.56
CA ARG A 123 3.48 1.87 -0.21
C ARG A 123 2.22 2.73 -0.15
N ILE A 124 1.48 2.65 0.95
CA ILE A 124 0.50 3.69 1.28
C ILE A 124 1.26 4.86 1.90
N ILE A 125 1.15 6.04 1.29
CA ILE A 125 1.91 7.24 1.70
C ILE A 125 1.18 7.99 2.79
N ARG A 126 -0.12 8.25 2.58
CA ARG A 126 -0.92 9.08 3.46
C ARG A 126 -2.37 8.62 3.47
N ALA A 127 -3.00 8.72 4.63
CA ALA A 127 -4.46 8.68 4.78
C ALA A 127 -4.93 9.91 5.56
N ALA A 128 -6.04 10.51 5.14
CA ALA A 128 -6.74 11.55 5.88
C ALA A 128 -8.13 11.06 6.25
N GLY A 129 -8.32 10.79 7.54
CA GLY A 129 -9.59 10.32 8.10
C GLY A 129 -10.37 11.46 8.72
N MET A 130 -11.59 11.66 8.23
CA MET A 130 -12.57 12.62 8.70
C MET A 130 -13.69 11.86 9.40
N VAL A 131 -13.96 12.19 10.66
CA VAL A 131 -14.96 11.52 11.49
C VAL A 131 -16.12 12.46 11.73
N ASN A 132 -17.33 12.08 11.36
CA ASN A 132 -18.56 12.78 11.73
C ASN A 132 -18.77 12.55 13.24
N ALA A 133 -18.50 13.55 14.06
CA ALA A 133 -18.48 13.39 15.50
C ALA A 133 -19.15 14.55 16.23
N THR A 134 -19.50 14.30 17.50
CA THR A 134 -20.01 15.37 18.38
C THR A 134 -18.89 16.38 18.68
N PRO A 135 -19.19 17.66 19.01
CA PRO A 135 -18.18 18.69 19.22
C PRO A 135 -17.18 18.39 20.35
N ASP A 136 -17.57 17.62 21.34
CA ASP A 136 -16.77 17.23 22.50
C ASP A 136 -16.03 15.89 22.31
N PHE A 137 -16.27 15.17 21.21
CA PHE A 137 -15.59 13.92 20.88
C PHE A 137 -14.10 14.16 20.61
N LYS A 138 -13.22 13.34 21.22
CA LYS A 138 -11.76 13.51 21.14
C LYS A 138 -11.02 12.27 20.68
N GLN A 139 -11.73 11.17 20.44
CA GLN A 139 -11.10 9.87 20.11
C GLN A 139 -11.14 9.54 18.62
N HIS A 140 -11.03 10.56 17.75
CA HIS A 140 -10.97 10.38 16.29
C HIS A 140 -9.88 9.39 15.87
N PRO A 141 -8.66 9.37 16.48
CA PRO A 141 -7.66 8.36 16.14
C PRO A 141 -8.12 6.93 16.38
N ALA A 142 -8.89 6.67 17.46
CA ALA A 142 -9.40 5.33 17.76
C ALA A 142 -10.37 4.85 16.66
N VAL A 143 -11.23 5.75 16.15
CA VAL A 143 -12.11 5.46 15.01
C VAL A 143 -11.31 5.16 13.74
N VAL A 144 -10.37 6.03 13.37
CA VAL A 144 -9.60 5.88 12.11
C VAL A 144 -8.61 4.71 12.18
N ASN A 145 -8.33 4.15 13.37
CA ASN A 145 -7.55 2.92 13.49
C ASN A 145 -8.19 1.77 12.69
N GLY A 146 -9.51 1.68 12.57
CA GLY A 146 -10.15 0.66 11.76
C GLY A 146 -9.66 0.60 10.32
N PHE A 147 -9.43 1.76 9.71
CA PHE A 147 -8.80 1.87 8.40
C PHE A 147 -7.31 1.47 8.44
N SER A 148 -6.54 2.05 9.36
CA SER A 148 -5.09 1.86 9.41
C SER A 148 -4.71 0.42 9.71
N ASP A 149 -5.40 -0.23 10.63
CA ASP A 149 -5.17 -1.62 11.02
C ASP A 149 -5.47 -2.56 9.84
N LEU A 150 -6.53 -2.28 9.06
CA LEU A 150 -6.82 -3.01 7.84
C LEU A 150 -5.69 -2.85 6.81
N MET A 151 -5.20 -1.62 6.58
CA MET A 151 -4.12 -1.38 5.62
C MET A 151 -2.86 -2.16 6.00
N VAL A 152 -2.49 -2.15 7.29
CA VAL A 152 -1.34 -2.92 7.79
C VAL A 152 -1.59 -4.43 7.70
N ALA A 153 -2.80 -4.89 8.00
CA ALA A 153 -3.15 -6.30 7.90
C ALA A 153 -3.05 -6.83 6.46
N VAL A 154 -3.46 -6.03 5.46
CA VAL A 154 -3.46 -6.42 4.04
C VAL A 154 -2.10 -6.21 3.39
N PHE A 155 -1.44 -5.07 3.62
CA PHE A 155 -0.22 -4.67 2.91
C PHE A 155 1.05 -4.80 3.75
N GLY A 156 0.97 -5.26 4.99
CA GLY A 156 2.13 -5.39 5.90
C GLY A 156 2.83 -4.05 6.13
N GLU A 157 4.16 -4.04 6.05
CA GLU A 157 4.96 -2.80 6.20
C GLU A 157 4.63 -1.73 5.13
N ARG A 158 4.18 -2.14 3.95
CA ARG A 158 3.74 -1.22 2.88
C ARG A 158 2.42 -0.52 3.23
N GLY A 159 1.65 -1.05 4.18
CA GLY A 159 0.42 -0.46 4.71
C GLY A 159 0.62 0.63 5.75
N LYS A 160 1.80 0.75 6.33
CA LYS A 160 2.13 1.81 7.30
C LYS A 160 2.24 3.17 6.61
N HIS A 161 1.47 4.14 7.04
CA HIS A 161 1.27 5.42 6.36
C HIS A 161 1.28 6.61 7.33
N THR A 162 1.55 7.81 6.81
CA THR A 162 1.29 9.05 7.54
C THR A 162 -0.21 9.29 7.62
N ARG A 163 -0.70 9.86 8.74
CA ARG A 163 -2.14 10.00 8.96
C ARG A 163 -2.52 11.31 9.61
N ALA A 164 -3.67 11.86 9.18
CA ALA A 164 -4.48 12.79 9.95
C ALA A 164 -5.79 12.09 10.36
N ALA A 165 -6.29 12.36 11.58
CA ALA A 165 -7.59 11.91 12.07
C ALA A 165 -8.26 13.11 12.74
N VAL A 166 -9.30 13.65 12.11
CA VAL A 166 -9.96 14.90 12.52
C VAL A 166 -11.47 14.71 12.65
N GLY A 167 -12.08 15.48 13.56
CA GLY A 167 -13.53 15.57 13.68
C GLY A 167 -14.13 16.59 12.72
N MET A 168 -15.26 16.23 12.15
CA MET A 168 -16.04 17.10 11.27
C MET A 168 -17.41 17.40 11.88
N VAL A 169 -17.88 18.62 11.71
CA VAL A 169 -19.23 19.02 12.16
C VAL A 169 -20.29 18.21 11.42
N SER A 170 -20.07 17.91 10.15
CA SER A 170 -20.91 17.08 9.31
C SER A 170 -20.11 16.51 8.16
N LEU A 171 -20.56 15.36 7.63
CA LEU A 171 -20.07 14.77 6.39
C LEU A 171 -21.25 14.61 5.41
N PRO A 172 -20.99 14.55 4.09
CA PRO A 172 -22.04 14.32 3.09
C PRO A 172 -22.85 13.08 3.43
N PHE A 173 -24.15 13.10 3.16
CA PHE A 173 -25.09 12.01 3.43
C PHE A 173 -25.10 11.54 4.89
N ASN A 174 -24.59 12.35 5.81
CA ASN A 174 -24.45 12.00 7.24
C ASN A 174 -23.61 10.73 7.47
N ILE A 175 -22.65 10.41 6.57
CA ILE A 175 -21.79 9.24 6.74
C ILE A 175 -20.94 9.36 8.02
N ALA A 176 -20.62 8.22 8.63
CA ALA A 176 -19.90 8.17 9.91
C ALA A 176 -18.43 8.64 9.76
N VAL A 177 -17.81 8.26 8.66
CA VAL A 177 -16.41 8.61 8.33
C VAL A 177 -16.25 8.83 6.85
N GLU A 178 -15.25 9.63 6.47
CA GLU A 178 -14.75 9.75 5.10
C GLU A 178 -13.23 9.68 5.12
N ILE A 179 -12.63 8.91 4.20
CA ILE A 179 -11.18 8.75 4.18
C ILE A 179 -10.68 8.85 2.74
N ASP A 180 -9.73 9.74 2.50
CA ASP A 180 -8.90 9.78 1.29
C ASP A 180 -7.52 9.18 1.53
N MET A 181 -6.83 8.76 0.46
CA MET A 181 -5.46 8.29 0.58
C MET A 181 -4.62 8.55 -0.66
N ILE A 182 -3.30 8.53 -0.45
CA ILE A 182 -2.27 8.61 -1.49
C ILE A 182 -1.43 7.34 -1.42
N VAL A 183 -1.21 6.72 -2.57
CA VAL A 183 -0.50 5.44 -2.69
C VAL A 183 0.64 5.58 -3.69
N GLU A 184 1.83 5.09 -3.34
CA GLU A 184 2.93 4.90 -4.29
C GLU A 184 2.76 3.53 -4.94
N ILE A 185 2.88 3.50 -6.26
CA ILE A 185 2.72 2.31 -7.11
C ILE A 185 3.97 2.04 -7.94
N GLU A 186 4.09 0.80 -8.42
CA GLU A 186 5.10 0.38 -9.39
C GLU A 186 4.69 0.74 -10.82
#